data_6fdb71b33a263272628f72fa040ca8df
#
_entry.id   6fdb71b33a263272628f72fa040ca8df
#
_cell.length_a   1.000
_cell.length_b   1.000
_cell.length_c   1.000
_cell.angle_alpha   90.00
_cell.angle_beta   90.00
_cell.angle_gamma   90.00
#
_symmetry.space_group_name_H-M   'P 1'
#
loop_
_entity.id
_entity.type
_entity.pdbx_description
1 polymer ?
#
loop_
_entity_poly.entity_id
_entity_poly.type
_entity_poly.pdbx_seq_one_letter_code
_entity_poly.pdbx_strand_id
1 'polypeptide(L)'
;MPATDESTGETLPPGAILNKRYVILKVLGEGSFGVVYQARDKRLVRSRKQVAIKQMPMQSIVDCERQSDLRATLNHPAIPRIFDYFALEDYSYLVEELVLGQDLEAILKAQSDFLSEETVVGWAIQICDALDYLHNHPYHPMIFRDLKPSNVMVDDDGVVHLIDFGLARAYPPGFFQEAQPEFEHLWKGLAMGTEGYSPPEQYQGYVRPQSDIYALGATMHHLLTKRDPRNELPFSFKRCPVRSLNPDVSKGLEAIVMKAVDLDVEGRFANAREMQTALEGLHL
;
A
#
# COMPACT_ATOMS: atom_id res chain seq x y z
N MET A 1 -14.32 -13.40 -27.36
CA MET A 1 -14.22 -14.57 -26.46
C MET A 1 -13.90 -14.03 -25.09
N PRO A 2 -14.69 -14.28 -24.05
CA PRO A 2 -14.35 -13.82 -22.70
C PRO A 2 -13.14 -14.62 -22.21
N ALA A 3 -12.17 -13.92 -21.63
CA ALA A 3 -11.03 -14.50 -20.96
C ALA A 3 -11.55 -15.34 -19.80
N THR A 4 -11.20 -16.61 -19.78
CA THR A 4 -11.44 -17.53 -18.68
C THR A 4 -10.60 -17.08 -17.50
N ASP A 5 -11.25 -16.79 -16.41
CA ASP A 5 -10.68 -16.55 -15.07
C ASP A 5 -10.05 -17.89 -14.59
N GLU A 6 -8.77 -18.07 -14.86
CA GLU A 6 -7.97 -19.21 -14.39
C GLU A 6 -7.01 -18.73 -13.32
N SER A 7 -7.47 -18.67 -12.06
CA SER A 7 -6.59 -18.87 -10.89
C SER A 7 -7.37 -18.80 -9.57
N THR A 8 -8.29 -19.70 -9.34
CA THR A 8 -8.70 -19.99 -7.96
C THR A 8 -7.92 -21.21 -7.49
N GLY A 9 -6.72 -20.98 -6.96
CA GLY A 9 -6.07 -21.98 -6.12
C GLY A 9 -7.03 -22.36 -4.98
N GLU A 10 -7.12 -23.66 -4.67
CA GLU A 10 -8.03 -24.13 -3.61
C GLU A 10 -7.79 -23.37 -2.31
N THR A 11 -8.81 -22.65 -1.85
CA THR A 11 -8.78 -21.91 -0.58
C THR A 11 -8.64 -22.90 0.58
N LEU A 12 -7.67 -22.68 1.44
CA LEU A 12 -7.43 -23.57 2.58
C LEU A 12 -8.56 -23.48 3.60
N PRO A 13 -9.17 -24.60 4.02
CA PRO A 13 -10.26 -24.59 4.98
C PRO A 13 -9.78 -24.26 6.40
N PRO A 14 -10.65 -23.74 7.27
CA PRO A 14 -10.36 -23.59 8.69
C PRO A 14 -9.93 -24.93 9.30
N GLY A 15 -8.86 -24.91 10.11
CA GLY A 15 -8.24 -26.10 10.70
C GLY A 15 -7.11 -26.72 9.87
N ALA A 16 -6.93 -26.33 8.60
CA ALA A 16 -5.76 -26.73 7.81
C ALA A 16 -4.45 -26.31 8.50
N ILE A 17 -3.41 -27.12 8.37
CA ILE A 17 -2.12 -26.88 9.01
C ILE A 17 -1.07 -26.65 7.92
N LEU A 18 -0.59 -25.42 7.82
CA LEU A 18 0.52 -25.03 6.95
C LEU A 18 1.87 -25.22 7.66
N ASN A 19 2.85 -25.72 6.90
CA ASN A 19 4.23 -25.92 7.33
C ASN A 19 4.35 -26.59 8.73
N LYS A 20 3.43 -27.52 9.07
CA LYS A 20 3.32 -28.20 10.37
C LYS A 20 3.21 -27.25 11.58
N ARG A 21 3.05 -25.96 11.35
CA ARG A 21 3.15 -24.89 12.36
C ARG A 21 1.91 -24.01 12.45
N TYR A 22 1.35 -23.56 11.33
CA TYR A 22 0.30 -22.55 11.29
C TYR A 22 -1.06 -23.20 11.08
N VAL A 23 -2.00 -22.97 11.99
CA VAL A 23 -3.38 -23.45 11.86
C VAL A 23 -4.22 -22.33 11.26
N ILE A 24 -4.80 -22.55 10.10
CA ILE A 24 -5.70 -21.62 9.44
C ILE A 24 -6.97 -21.46 10.29
N LEU A 25 -7.38 -20.22 10.55
CA LEU A 25 -8.58 -19.89 11.31
C LEU A 25 -9.71 -19.47 10.38
N LYS A 26 -9.43 -18.54 9.48
CA LYS A 26 -10.37 -18.04 8.46
C LYS A 26 -9.63 -17.35 7.32
N VAL A 27 -10.31 -17.13 6.21
CA VAL A 27 -9.90 -16.21 5.16
C VAL A 27 -10.15 -14.78 5.63
N LEU A 28 -9.19 -13.88 5.39
CA LEU A 28 -9.31 -12.44 5.60
C LEU A 28 -9.66 -11.71 4.32
N GLY A 29 -9.14 -12.16 3.18
CA GLY A 29 -9.41 -11.57 1.88
C GLY A 29 -8.84 -12.42 0.74
N GLU A 30 -9.42 -12.23 -0.44
CA GLU A 30 -8.99 -12.83 -1.70
C GLU A 30 -8.79 -11.72 -2.73
N GLY A 31 -7.73 -11.78 -3.51
CA GLY A 31 -7.42 -10.78 -4.53
C GLY A 31 -6.53 -11.33 -5.64
N SER A 32 -6.22 -10.46 -6.61
CA SER A 32 -5.38 -10.82 -7.77
C SER A 32 -3.98 -11.33 -7.41
N PHE A 33 -3.49 -11.04 -6.21
CA PHE A 33 -2.17 -11.44 -5.72
C PHE A 33 -2.21 -12.65 -4.78
N GLY A 34 -3.37 -13.30 -4.62
CA GLY A 34 -3.54 -14.49 -3.79
C GLY A 34 -4.56 -14.35 -2.67
N VAL A 35 -4.46 -15.23 -1.69
CA VAL A 35 -5.39 -15.34 -0.56
C VAL A 35 -4.68 -15.00 0.74
N VAL A 36 -5.32 -14.21 1.59
CA VAL A 36 -4.81 -13.85 2.92
C VAL A 36 -5.62 -14.58 3.98
N TYR A 37 -4.94 -15.29 4.87
CA TYR A 37 -5.54 -16.05 5.97
C TYR A 37 -5.18 -15.44 7.32
N GLN A 38 -6.10 -15.50 8.26
CA GLN A 38 -5.80 -15.43 9.68
C GLN A 38 -5.40 -16.83 10.15
N ALA A 39 -4.26 -16.95 10.81
CA ALA A 39 -3.77 -18.20 11.32
C ALA A 39 -3.22 -18.09 12.74
N ARG A 40 -3.10 -19.23 13.42
CA ARG A 40 -2.49 -19.32 14.75
C ARG A 40 -1.18 -20.08 14.67
N ASP A 41 -0.11 -19.49 15.22
CA ASP A 41 1.19 -20.15 15.36
C ASP A 41 1.17 -21.15 16.52
N LYS A 42 1.32 -22.45 16.23
CA LYS A 42 1.34 -23.54 17.22
C LYS A 42 2.57 -23.51 18.15
N ARG A 43 3.67 -22.87 17.73
CA ARG A 43 4.88 -22.77 18.55
C ARG A 43 4.70 -21.77 19.69
N LEU A 44 3.76 -20.83 19.57
CA LEU A 44 3.48 -19.79 20.55
C LEU A 44 2.23 -20.11 21.39
N VAL A 45 2.17 -21.32 21.94
CA VAL A 45 0.99 -21.86 22.64
C VAL A 45 0.48 -20.95 23.76
N ARG A 46 1.39 -20.33 24.52
CA ARG A 46 1.01 -19.46 25.66
C ARG A 46 0.48 -18.10 25.24
N SER A 47 0.99 -17.52 24.17
CA SER A 47 0.58 -16.18 23.71
C SER A 47 -0.66 -16.21 22.81
N ARG A 48 -1.05 -17.39 22.28
CA ARG A 48 -2.09 -17.55 21.26
C ARG A 48 -1.92 -16.57 20.09
N LYS A 49 -0.66 -16.21 19.79
CA LYS A 49 -0.36 -15.20 18.77
C LYS A 49 -0.94 -15.61 17.44
N GLN A 50 -1.75 -14.72 16.87
CA GLN A 50 -2.30 -14.85 15.53
C GLN A 50 -1.42 -14.10 14.55
N VAL A 51 -1.42 -14.56 13.32
CA VAL A 51 -0.63 -14.00 12.22
C VAL A 51 -1.50 -13.90 10.98
N ALA A 52 -1.14 -13.00 10.08
CA ALA A 52 -1.64 -13.00 8.72
C ALA A 52 -0.72 -13.88 7.86
N ILE A 53 -1.30 -14.68 6.96
CA ILE A 53 -0.54 -15.51 6.01
C ILE A 53 -1.06 -15.21 4.62
N LYS A 54 -0.21 -14.65 3.77
CA LYS A 54 -0.50 -14.41 2.37
C LYS A 54 -0.01 -15.58 1.54
N GLN A 55 -0.92 -16.30 0.89
CA GLN A 55 -0.65 -17.34 -0.10
C GLN A 55 -0.57 -16.69 -1.47
N MET A 56 0.50 -16.92 -2.20
CA MET A 56 0.74 -16.37 -3.53
C MET A 56 1.16 -17.48 -4.49
N PRO A 57 0.72 -17.50 -5.76
CA PRO A 57 1.26 -18.41 -6.76
C PRO A 57 2.77 -18.26 -6.88
N MET A 58 3.46 -19.37 -7.05
CA MET A 58 4.92 -19.40 -7.15
C MET A 58 5.36 -18.98 -8.56
N GLN A 59 5.59 -17.68 -8.77
CA GLN A 59 6.07 -17.14 -10.05
C GLN A 59 7.60 -17.14 -10.17
N SER A 60 8.31 -16.94 -9.05
CA SER A 60 9.78 -17.04 -8.94
C SER A 60 10.15 -17.14 -7.45
N ILE A 61 10.75 -18.24 -7.04
CA ILE A 61 11.21 -18.43 -5.66
C ILE A 61 12.25 -17.36 -5.30
N VAL A 62 13.18 -17.08 -6.21
CA VAL A 62 14.31 -16.16 -5.96
C VAL A 62 13.84 -14.73 -5.72
N ASP A 63 12.84 -14.25 -6.49
CA ASP A 63 12.33 -12.89 -6.32
C ASP A 63 11.49 -12.76 -5.04
N CYS A 64 10.72 -13.78 -4.69
CA CYS A 64 9.93 -13.78 -3.46
C CYS A 64 10.80 -13.86 -2.20
N GLU A 65 11.85 -14.72 -2.18
CA GLU A 65 12.80 -14.81 -1.08
C GLU A 65 13.53 -13.48 -0.88
N ARG A 66 14.07 -12.91 -1.95
CA ARG A 66 14.78 -11.62 -1.91
C ARG A 66 13.88 -10.48 -1.39
N GLN A 67 12.62 -10.42 -1.83
CA GLN A 67 11.68 -9.39 -1.35
C GLN A 67 11.33 -9.61 0.13
N SER A 68 11.19 -10.86 0.56
CA SER A 68 10.90 -11.19 1.96
C SER A 68 12.07 -10.86 2.87
N ASP A 69 13.31 -11.16 2.45
CA ASP A 69 14.52 -10.81 3.20
C ASP A 69 14.67 -9.28 3.34
N LEU A 70 14.44 -8.53 2.27
CA LEU A 70 14.49 -7.07 2.29
C LEU A 70 13.43 -6.48 3.24
N ARG A 71 12.20 -6.99 3.19
CA ARG A 71 11.12 -6.54 4.07
C ARG A 71 11.35 -6.94 5.53
N ALA A 72 12.02 -8.07 5.79
CA ALA A 72 12.36 -8.49 7.15
C ALA A 72 13.32 -7.53 7.85
N THR A 73 14.02 -6.66 7.11
CA THR A 73 14.87 -5.60 7.67
C THR A 73 14.09 -4.35 8.09
N LEU A 74 12.85 -4.20 7.64
CA LEU A 74 12.02 -3.03 7.95
C LEU A 74 11.55 -3.08 9.41
N ASN A 75 11.70 -1.96 10.10
CA ASN A 75 11.24 -1.78 11.48
C ASN A 75 10.60 -0.40 11.64
N HIS A 76 9.31 -0.33 11.41
CA HIS A 76 8.51 0.90 11.52
C HIS A 76 7.13 0.56 12.07
N PRO A 77 6.51 1.38 12.95
CA PRO A 77 5.19 1.10 13.54
C PRO A 77 4.10 0.85 12.50
N ALA A 78 4.11 1.60 11.42
CA ALA A 78 3.13 1.47 10.33
C ALA A 78 3.42 0.33 9.34
N ILE A 79 4.42 -0.53 9.60
CA ILE A 79 4.79 -1.63 8.69
C ILE A 79 4.70 -2.95 9.44
N PRO A 80 3.78 -3.87 9.08
CA PRO A 80 3.66 -5.18 9.70
C PRO A 80 4.95 -5.98 9.59
N ARG A 81 5.38 -6.59 10.70
CA ARG A 81 6.62 -7.37 10.74
C ARG A 81 6.44 -8.69 10.01
N ILE A 82 7.46 -9.13 9.29
CA ILE A 82 7.53 -10.48 8.73
C ILE A 82 8.08 -11.44 9.80
N PHE A 83 7.42 -12.60 9.95
CA PHE A 83 7.81 -13.63 10.91
C PHE A 83 8.36 -14.88 10.26
N ASP A 84 7.92 -15.17 9.02
CA ASP A 84 8.34 -16.38 8.31
C ASP A 84 8.02 -16.23 6.81
N TYR A 85 8.76 -16.98 5.99
CA TYR A 85 8.49 -17.17 4.58
C TYR A 85 8.83 -18.60 4.21
N PHE A 86 7.97 -19.26 3.45
CA PHE A 86 8.21 -20.63 2.98
C PHE A 86 7.44 -20.91 1.69
N ALA A 87 7.92 -21.90 0.93
CA ALA A 87 7.24 -22.43 -0.24
C ALA A 87 6.70 -23.82 0.06
N LEU A 88 5.50 -24.13 -0.39
CA LEU A 88 4.88 -25.45 -0.36
C LEU A 88 4.13 -25.65 -1.67
N GLU A 89 4.46 -26.76 -2.37
CA GLU A 89 3.85 -27.10 -3.65
C GLU A 89 4.02 -25.93 -4.65
N ASP A 90 2.92 -25.47 -5.24
CA ASP A 90 2.92 -24.41 -6.25
C ASP A 90 2.73 -22.99 -5.65
N TYR A 91 2.83 -22.85 -4.32
CA TYR A 91 2.57 -21.60 -3.62
C TYR A 91 3.72 -21.18 -2.71
N SER A 92 3.89 -19.87 -2.62
CA SER A 92 4.69 -19.21 -1.60
C SER A 92 3.80 -18.62 -0.52
N TYR A 93 4.26 -18.63 0.72
CA TYR A 93 3.54 -18.17 1.89
C TYR A 93 4.37 -17.18 2.67
N LEU A 94 3.84 -15.96 2.81
CA LEU A 94 4.42 -14.92 3.64
C LEU A 94 3.64 -14.85 4.95
N VAL A 95 4.34 -14.99 6.08
CA VAL A 95 3.74 -14.88 7.41
C VAL A 95 4.13 -13.56 8.03
N GLU A 96 3.14 -12.75 8.35
CA GLU A 96 3.35 -11.40 8.86
C GLU A 96 2.47 -11.09 10.08
N GLU A 97 2.74 -9.98 10.69
CA GLU A 97 1.96 -9.46 11.81
C GLU A 97 0.51 -9.26 11.39
N LEU A 98 -0.41 -9.80 12.20
CA LEU A 98 -1.83 -9.58 11.98
C LEU A 98 -2.20 -8.20 12.53
N VAL A 99 -2.54 -7.30 11.66
CA VAL A 99 -3.14 -6.00 12.03
C VAL A 99 -4.61 -6.23 12.35
N LEU A 100 -5.02 -5.82 13.53
CA LEU A 100 -6.43 -5.83 13.95
C LEU A 100 -7.00 -4.43 13.74
N GLY A 101 -7.99 -4.29 12.87
CA GLY A 101 -8.56 -3.01 12.50
C GLY A 101 -9.37 -3.11 11.22
N GLN A 102 -9.59 -1.98 10.58
CA GLN A 102 -10.31 -1.88 9.30
C GLN A 102 -9.44 -1.16 8.27
N ASP A 103 -9.53 -1.56 7.01
CA ASP A 103 -8.92 -0.79 5.94
C ASP A 103 -9.72 0.49 5.65
N LEU A 104 -9.05 1.49 5.07
CA LEU A 104 -9.68 2.79 4.80
C LEU A 104 -10.84 2.69 3.80
N GLU A 105 -10.86 1.68 2.93
CA GLU A 105 -11.98 1.47 2.01
C GLU A 105 -13.22 0.97 2.75
N ALA A 106 -13.04 0.06 3.70
CA ALA A 106 -14.12 -0.42 4.57
C ALA A 106 -14.64 0.71 5.47
N ILE A 107 -13.74 1.49 6.06
CA ILE A 107 -14.12 2.66 6.88
C ILE A 107 -14.94 3.65 6.03
N LEU A 108 -14.45 4.00 4.83
CA LEU A 108 -15.15 4.94 3.93
C LEU A 108 -16.54 4.43 3.52
N LYS A 109 -16.66 3.14 3.22
CA LYS A 109 -17.95 2.52 2.86
C LYS A 109 -18.96 2.49 4.01
N ALA A 110 -18.48 2.40 5.25
CA ALA A 110 -19.33 2.39 6.44
C ALA A 110 -19.87 3.78 6.81
N GLN A 111 -19.26 4.86 6.32
CA GLN A 111 -19.69 6.23 6.59
C GLN A 111 -20.83 6.67 5.68
N SER A 112 -21.87 7.31 6.24
CA SER A 112 -22.91 8.00 5.47
C SER A 112 -22.42 9.31 4.89
N ASP A 113 -21.68 10.07 5.69
CA ASP A 113 -21.16 11.40 5.38
C ASP A 113 -19.69 11.37 4.95
N PHE A 114 -19.14 12.53 4.64
CA PHE A 114 -17.71 12.68 4.39
C PHE A 114 -16.90 12.45 5.67
N LEU A 115 -15.70 11.92 5.50
CA LEU A 115 -14.74 11.87 6.60
C LEU A 115 -14.28 13.30 6.94
N SER A 116 -14.02 13.56 8.23
CA SER A 116 -13.52 14.84 8.66
C SER A 116 -12.11 15.12 8.12
N GLU A 117 -11.81 16.37 7.85
CA GLU A 117 -10.50 16.82 7.43
C GLU A 117 -9.41 16.39 8.41
N GLU A 118 -9.64 16.59 9.72
CA GLU A 118 -8.73 16.21 10.80
C GLU A 118 -8.38 14.70 10.76
N THR A 119 -9.38 13.85 10.55
CA THR A 119 -9.18 12.40 10.48
C THR A 119 -8.30 12.02 9.28
N VAL A 120 -8.62 12.55 8.10
CA VAL A 120 -7.86 12.22 6.86
C VAL A 120 -6.43 12.75 6.94
N VAL A 121 -6.24 13.97 7.47
CA VAL A 121 -4.91 14.57 7.69
C VAL A 121 -4.10 13.76 8.70
N GLY A 122 -4.71 13.34 9.81
CA GLY A 122 -4.03 12.52 10.82
C GLY A 122 -3.52 11.18 10.25
N TRP A 123 -4.28 10.53 9.39
CA TRP A 123 -3.83 9.31 8.70
C TRP A 123 -2.75 9.62 7.66
N ALA A 124 -2.92 10.69 6.88
CA ALA A 124 -1.96 11.08 5.84
C ALA A 124 -0.58 11.43 6.42
N ILE A 125 -0.52 12.07 7.59
CA ILE A 125 0.73 12.35 8.30
C ILE A 125 1.45 11.04 8.65
N GLN A 126 0.74 10.03 9.19
CA GLN A 126 1.33 8.73 9.53
C GLN A 126 1.77 7.97 8.26
N ILE A 127 1.01 8.05 7.17
CA ILE A 127 1.39 7.45 5.88
C ILE A 127 2.66 8.13 5.35
N CYS A 128 2.75 9.45 5.41
CA CYS A 128 3.96 10.18 4.99
C CYS A 128 5.20 9.74 5.77
N ASP A 129 5.08 9.53 7.09
CA ASP A 129 6.18 9.05 7.93
C ASP A 129 6.65 7.65 7.50
N ALA A 130 5.70 6.74 7.23
CA ALA A 130 6.01 5.41 6.72
C ALA A 130 6.66 5.43 5.33
N LEU A 131 6.16 6.28 4.42
CA LEU A 131 6.74 6.44 3.08
C LEU A 131 8.13 7.06 3.14
N ASP A 132 8.34 8.08 3.98
CA ASP A 132 9.66 8.68 4.18
C ASP A 132 10.68 7.66 4.68
N TYR A 133 10.27 6.81 5.65
CA TYR A 133 11.08 5.70 6.12
C TYR A 133 11.43 4.70 5.00
N LEU A 134 10.47 4.31 4.18
CA LEU A 134 10.70 3.39 3.05
C LEU A 134 11.63 4.00 2.00
N HIS A 135 11.35 5.23 1.59
CA HIS A 135 12.10 5.92 0.52
C HIS A 135 13.55 6.19 0.91
N ASN A 136 13.82 6.43 2.20
CA ASN A 136 15.15 6.76 2.73
C ASN A 136 15.81 5.61 3.49
N HIS A 137 15.31 4.35 3.32
CA HIS A 137 15.92 3.21 4.00
C HIS A 137 17.41 3.08 3.59
N PRO A 138 18.35 3.03 4.55
CA PRO A 138 19.80 3.25 4.27
C PRO A 138 20.41 2.21 3.34
N TYR A 139 19.89 0.99 3.36
CA TYR A 139 20.43 -0.11 2.56
C TYR A 139 19.55 -0.48 1.37
N HIS A 140 18.25 -0.25 1.50
CA HIS A 140 17.25 -0.71 0.52
C HIS A 140 16.12 0.31 0.41
N PRO A 141 16.37 1.50 -0.19
CA PRO A 141 15.29 2.43 -0.49
C PRO A 141 14.18 1.72 -1.26
N MET A 142 12.94 1.89 -0.82
CA MET A 142 11.81 1.13 -1.35
C MET A 142 10.67 2.07 -1.71
N ILE A 143 10.03 1.84 -2.85
CA ILE A 143 8.79 2.51 -3.25
C ILE A 143 7.64 1.52 -3.05
N PHE A 144 6.55 1.97 -2.44
CA PHE A 144 5.40 1.13 -2.09
C PHE A 144 4.56 0.75 -3.31
N ARG A 145 4.30 1.70 -4.24
CA ARG A 145 3.72 1.54 -5.57
C ARG A 145 2.23 1.19 -5.65
N ASP A 146 1.61 0.74 -4.58
CA ASP A 146 0.19 0.36 -4.56
C ASP A 146 -0.55 0.99 -3.37
N LEU A 147 -0.29 2.27 -3.12
CA LEU A 147 -1.00 3.00 -2.07
C LEU A 147 -2.42 3.32 -2.52
N LYS A 148 -3.40 2.80 -1.76
CA LYS A 148 -4.84 2.98 -1.96
C LYS A 148 -5.56 2.66 -0.66
N PRO A 149 -6.84 3.05 -0.50
CA PRO A 149 -7.57 2.84 0.74
C PRO A 149 -7.58 1.39 1.25
N SER A 150 -7.71 0.39 0.38
CA SER A 150 -7.73 -1.03 0.77
C SER A 150 -6.36 -1.58 1.22
N ASN A 151 -5.26 -0.87 0.97
CA ASN A 151 -3.91 -1.25 1.38
C ASN A 151 -3.41 -0.47 2.60
N VAL A 152 -4.29 0.28 3.25
CA VAL A 152 -4.02 1.04 4.48
C VAL A 152 -5.04 0.62 5.53
N MET A 153 -4.59 0.00 6.62
CA MET A 153 -5.42 -0.33 7.76
C MET A 153 -5.24 0.68 8.89
N VAL A 154 -6.30 0.89 9.66
CA VAL A 154 -6.26 1.64 10.91
C VAL A 154 -6.67 0.68 12.01
N ASP A 155 -5.81 0.55 13.03
CA ASP A 155 -6.10 -0.30 14.18
C ASP A 155 -6.99 0.41 15.22
N ASP A 156 -7.34 -0.31 16.29
CA ASP A 156 -8.22 0.19 17.34
C ASP A 156 -7.61 1.37 18.14
N ASP A 157 -6.30 1.55 18.07
CA ASP A 157 -5.56 2.67 18.70
C ASP A 157 -5.41 3.88 17.74
N GLY A 158 -5.91 3.77 16.51
CA GLY A 158 -5.83 4.82 15.49
C GLY A 158 -4.48 4.87 14.75
N VAL A 159 -3.67 3.82 14.90
CA VAL A 159 -2.39 3.71 14.20
C VAL A 159 -2.61 3.17 12.79
N VAL A 160 -1.97 3.84 11.83
CA VAL A 160 -2.01 3.44 10.42
C VAL A 160 -1.00 2.33 10.15
N HIS A 161 -1.41 1.33 9.35
CA HIS A 161 -0.54 0.26 8.88
C HIS A 161 -0.64 0.11 7.37
N LEU A 162 0.51 0.18 6.68
CA LEU A 162 0.61 -0.14 5.27
C LEU A 162 0.65 -1.66 5.11
N ILE A 163 -0.34 -2.20 4.45
CA ILE A 163 -0.45 -3.64 4.16
C ILE A 163 -0.28 -3.89 2.65
N ASP A 164 -0.02 -5.12 2.28
CA ASP A 164 0.15 -5.55 0.89
C ASP A 164 1.31 -4.89 0.12
N PHE A 165 2.51 -5.30 0.46
CA PHE A 165 3.75 -4.94 -0.25
C PHE A 165 3.97 -5.73 -1.57
N GLY A 166 2.92 -6.30 -2.16
CA GLY A 166 3.04 -7.15 -3.36
C GLY A 166 3.68 -6.45 -4.56
N LEU A 167 3.50 -5.14 -4.68
CA LEU A 167 4.12 -4.32 -5.73
C LEU A 167 5.32 -3.50 -5.23
N ALA A 168 5.60 -3.47 -3.93
CA ALA A 168 6.71 -2.71 -3.36
C ALA A 168 8.05 -3.20 -3.91
N ARG A 169 8.95 -2.27 -4.19
CA ARG A 169 10.25 -2.58 -4.79
C ARG A 169 11.39 -1.81 -4.16
N ALA A 170 12.44 -2.54 -3.83
CA ALA A 170 13.68 -1.94 -3.35
C ALA A 170 14.58 -1.53 -4.52
N TYR A 171 15.33 -0.46 -4.32
CA TYR A 171 16.26 0.13 -5.26
C TYR A 171 17.67 0.21 -4.66
N PRO A 172 18.73 0.27 -5.46
CA PRO A 172 20.06 0.51 -4.95
C PRO A 172 20.13 1.86 -4.19
N PRO A 173 20.92 1.96 -3.11
CA PRO A 173 21.18 3.24 -2.44
C PRO A 173 21.68 4.29 -3.44
N GLY A 174 21.16 5.52 -3.35
CA GLY A 174 21.54 6.62 -4.25
C GLY A 174 20.85 6.61 -5.62
N PHE A 175 20.05 5.59 -5.93
CA PHE A 175 19.41 5.43 -7.25
C PHE A 175 18.58 6.66 -7.69
N PHE A 176 17.87 7.30 -6.75
CA PHE A 176 17.02 8.47 -7.05
C PHE A 176 17.78 9.80 -7.03
N GLN A 177 19.04 9.81 -6.60
CA GLN A 177 19.87 11.01 -6.49
C GLN A 177 20.68 11.27 -7.76
N GLU A 178 20.94 10.23 -8.55
CA GLU A 178 21.66 10.31 -9.82
C GLU A 178 20.74 9.84 -10.94
N ALA A 179 20.51 10.71 -11.93
CA ALA A 179 19.84 10.29 -13.17
C ALA A 179 20.75 9.29 -13.89
N GLN A 180 20.48 8.00 -13.74
CA GLN A 180 21.25 6.94 -14.38
C GLN A 180 20.45 6.36 -15.56
N PRO A 181 20.67 6.86 -16.79
CA PRO A 181 19.99 6.34 -17.99
C PRO A 181 20.28 4.87 -18.26
N GLU A 182 21.37 4.34 -17.72
CA GLU A 182 21.83 2.96 -17.93
C GLU A 182 20.88 1.91 -17.31
N PHE A 183 20.08 2.28 -16.33
CA PHE A 183 19.13 1.39 -15.67
C PHE A 183 17.69 1.49 -16.17
N GLU A 184 17.39 2.40 -17.12
CA GLU A 184 16.04 2.55 -17.67
C GLU A 184 15.48 1.25 -18.27
N HIS A 185 16.33 0.41 -18.84
CA HIS A 185 15.91 -0.85 -19.46
C HIS A 185 15.53 -1.94 -18.44
N LEU A 186 16.01 -1.86 -17.20
CA LEU A 186 15.63 -2.80 -16.13
C LEU A 186 14.21 -2.55 -15.61
N TRP A 187 13.61 -1.42 -15.94
CA TRP A 187 12.31 -0.97 -15.44
C TRP A 187 11.18 -1.16 -16.46
N LYS A 188 11.50 -1.35 -17.73
CA LYS A 188 10.53 -1.57 -18.81
C LYS A 188 9.90 -2.96 -18.72
N GLY A 189 8.97 -3.18 -17.87
CA GLY A 189 8.28 -4.47 -17.74
C GLY A 189 7.34 -4.54 -16.57
N LEU A 190 7.30 -3.50 -15.75
CA LEU A 190 6.52 -3.45 -14.52
C LEU A 190 5.57 -2.24 -14.50
N ALA A 191 4.90 -1.98 -15.62
CA ALA A 191 3.74 -1.10 -15.66
C ALA A 191 2.60 -1.75 -14.86
N MET A 192 2.70 -1.67 -13.52
CA MET A 192 1.75 -2.27 -12.59
C MET A 192 1.32 -1.22 -11.58
N GLY A 193 0.06 -1.29 -11.17
CA GLY A 193 -0.53 -0.41 -10.17
C GLY A 193 -2.03 -0.51 -10.21
N THR A 194 -2.71 0.14 -9.28
CA THR A 194 -4.16 0.19 -9.25
C THR A 194 -4.65 1.38 -10.06
N GLU A 195 -5.52 1.13 -11.05
CA GLU A 195 -6.12 2.17 -11.87
C GLU A 195 -6.78 3.25 -11.00
N GLY A 196 -6.60 4.52 -11.40
CA GLY A 196 -7.09 5.67 -10.66
C GLY A 196 -6.17 6.18 -9.55
N TYR A 197 -5.40 5.31 -8.88
CA TYR A 197 -4.46 5.71 -7.82
C TYR A 197 -3.03 5.85 -8.30
N SER A 198 -2.64 5.10 -9.31
CA SER A 198 -1.26 5.12 -9.83
C SER A 198 -1.05 6.28 -10.80
N PRO A 199 0.09 6.99 -10.73
CA PRO A 199 0.42 8.10 -11.60
C PRO A 199 0.83 7.64 -13.01
N PRO A 200 0.81 8.55 -14.02
CA PRO A 200 1.10 8.20 -15.41
C PRO A 200 2.50 7.64 -15.63
N GLU A 201 3.52 8.13 -14.91
CA GLU A 201 4.89 7.63 -15.03
C GLU A 201 5.03 6.17 -14.57
N GLN A 202 4.21 5.73 -13.62
CA GLN A 202 4.21 4.33 -13.16
C GLN A 202 3.76 3.37 -14.26
N TYR A 203 2.78 3.76 -15.08
CA TYR A 203 2.35 2.97 -16.25
C TYR A 203 3.39 2.96 -17.37
N GLN A 204 4.32 3.89 -17.36
CA GLN A 204 5.46 3.94 -18.28
C GLN A 204 6.69 3.18 -17.75
N GLY A 205 6.60 2.65 -16.53
CA GLY A 205 7.70 1.94 -15.86
C GLY A 205 8.68 2.86 -15.13
N TYR A 206 8.44 4.17 -15.07
CA TYR A 206 9.28 5.14 -14.36
C TYR A 206 8.70 5.42 -12.99
N VAL A 207 9.15 4.67 -11.98
CA VAL A 207 8.64 4.82 -10.61
C VAL A 207 9.64 5.61 -9.77
N ARG A 208 9.11 6.57 -9.00
CA ARG A 208 9.88 7.44 -8.12
C ARG A 208 9.21 7.56 -6.76
N PRO A 209 9.88 8.07 -5.72
CA PRO A 209 9.22 8.40 -4.44
C PRO A 209 7.97 9.28 -4.61
N GLN A 210 7.99 10.20 -5.58
CA GLN A 210 6.84 11.06 -5.92
C GLN A 210 5.65 10.28 -6.51
N SER A 211 5.83 9.03 -6.93
CA SER A 211 4.73 8.18 -7.37
C SER A 211 3.85 7.76 -6.18
N ASP A 212 4.45 7.47 -5.02
CA ASP A 212 3.70 7.20 -3.78
C ASP A 212 3.01 8.46 -3.24
N ILE A 213 3.61 9.64 -3.43
CA ILE A 213 2.99 10.93 -3.08
C ILE A 213 1.73 11.17 -3.89
N TYR A 214 1.77 10.90 -5.20
CA TYR A 214 0.56 10.96 -6.05
C TYR A 214 -0.52 10.00 -5.57
N ALA A 215 -0.15 8.76 -5.27
CA ALA A 215 -1.08 7.74 -4.80
C ALA A 215 -1.69 8.10 -3.43
N LEU A 216 -0.91 8.74 -2.54
CA LEU A 216 -1.43 9.32 -1.29
C LEU A 216 -2.42 10.45 -1.57
N GLY A 217 -2.09 11.37 -2.48
CA GLY A 217 -3.00 12.45 -2.90
C GLY A 217 -4.32 11.92 -3.47
N ALA A 218 -4.25 10.88 -4.33
CA ALA A 218 -5.42 10.21 -4.89
C ALA A 218 -6.27 9.50 -3.80
N THR A 219 -5.60 8.88 -2.83
CA THR A 219 -6.23 8.26 -1.67
C THR A 219 -6.95 9.31 -0.81
N MET A 220 -6.28 10.42 -0.47
CA MET A 220 -6.89 11.51 0.29
C MET A 220 -8.08 12.14 -0.45
N HIS A 221 -7.95 12.34 -1.77
CA HIS A 221 -9.05 12.85 -2.59
C HIS A 221 -10.27 11.93 -2.49
N HIS A 222 -10.08 10.60 -2.63
CA HIS A 222 -11.16 9.63 -2.49
C HIS A 222 -11.80 9.66 -1.09
N LEU A 223 -10.99 9.67 -0.03
CA LEU A 223 -11.47 9.71 1.35
C LEU A 223 -12.29 10.97 1.66
N LEU A 224 -11.87 12.13 1.16
CA LEU A 224 -12.52 13.42 1.39
C LEU A 224 -13.77 13.65 0.54
N THR A 225 -13.90 12.97 -0.61
CA THR A 225 -14.96 13.25 -1.58
C THR A 225 -15.88 12.07 -1.86
N LYS A 226 -15.53 10.87 -1.40
CA LYS A 226 -16.16 9.58 -1.76
C LYS A 226 -16.15 9.27 -3.26
N ARG A 227 -15.47 10.09 -4.06
CA ARG A 227 -15.31 9.87 -5.49
C ARG A 227 -14.20 8.85 -5.73
N ASP A 228 -14.60 7.63 -6.07
CA ASP A 228 -13.68 6.54 -6.37
C ASP A 228 -12.99 6.77 -7.73
N PRO A 229 -11.66 6.98 -7.76
CA PRO A 229 -10.95 7.27 -9.00
C PRO A 229 -10.92 6.09 -9.99
N ARG A 230 -11.24 4.87 -9.56
CA ARG A 230 -11.34 3.69 -10.43
C ARG A 230 -12.54 3.76 -11.38
N ASN A 231 -13.58 4.50 -10.99
CA ASN A 231 -14.81 4.67 -11.75
C ASN A 231 -14.80 5.93 -12.63
N GLU A 232 -13.65 6.60 -12.71
CA GLU A 232 -13.50 7.91 -13.36
C GLU A 232 -12.55 7.86 -14.54
N LEU A 233 -12.58 8.91 -15.34
CA LEU A 233 -11.55 9.07 -16.38
C LEU A 233 -10.16 9.13 -15.72
N PRO A 234 -9.17 8.42 -16.25
CA PRO A 234 -7.81 8.45 -15.71
C PRO A 234 -7.29 9.89 -15.58
N PHE A 235 -6.58 10.15 -14.49
CA PHE A 235 -5.89 11.43 -14.24
C PHE A 235 -6.82 12.66 -14.23
N SER A 236 -8.08 12.50 -13.80
CA SER A 236 -9.11 13.56 -13.90
C SER A 236 -9.22 14.45 -12.67
N PHE A 237 -8.34 14.36 -11.67
CA PHE A 237 -8.42 15.11 -10.41
C PHE A 237 -8.53 16.64 -10.63
N LYS A 238 -7.76 17.20 -11.56
CA LYS A 238 -7.83 18.66 -11.87
C LYS A 238 -9.21 19.13 -12.38
N ARG A 239 -10.06 18.22 -12.88
CA ARG A 239 -11.43 18.54 -13.33
C ARG A 239 -12.43 18.54 -12.18
N CYS A 240 -12.11 17.89 -11.08
CA CYS A 240 -12.96 17.77 -9.90
C CYS A 240 -12.12 18.00 -8.64
N PRO A 241 -11.71 19.25 -8.37
CA PRO A 241 -10.97 19.58 -7.14
C PRO A 241 -11.80 19.20 -5.90
N VAL A 242 -11.12 18.93 -4.79
CA VAL A 242 -11.75 18.40 -3.56
C VAL A 242 -12.95 19.24 -3.14
N ARG A 243 -12.81 20.56 -3.09
CA ARG A 243 -13.87 21.47 -2.62
C ARG A 243 -15.04 21.65 -3.59
N SER A 244 -14.88 21.24 -4.85
CA SER A 244 -16.01 21.18 -5.77
C SER A 244 -17.00 20.07 -5.44
N LEU A 245 -16.55 19.05 -4.70
CA LEU A 245 -17.32 17.86 -4.28
C LEU A 245 -17.64 17.91 -2.78
N ASN A 246 -16.71 18.39 -1.97
CA ASN A 246 -16.85 18.57 -0.53
C ASN A 246 -16.43 20.00 -0.14
N PRO A 247 -17.36 20.97 -0.11
CA PRO A 247 -17.05 22.38 0.18
C PRO A 247 -16.53 22.64 1.60
N ASP A 248 -16.75 21.70 2.54
CA ASP A 248 -16.35 21.84 3.95
C ASP A 248 -14.83 21.67 4.14
N VAL A 249 -14.14 21.08 3.16
CA VAL A 249 -12.68 20.95 3.18
C VAL A 249 -12.02 22.32 3.07
N SER A 250 -10.99 22.57 3.88
CA SER A 250 -10.22 23.82 3.86
C SER A 250 -9.50 24.03 2.52
N LYS A 251 -9.27 25.30 2.16
CA LYS A 251 -8.45 25.63 0.98
C LYS A 251 -7.01 25.13 1.12
N GLY A 252 -6.50 25.09 2.35
CA GLY A 252 -5.15 24.58 2.64
C GLY A 252 -5.03 23.10 2.30
N LEU A 253 -5.96 22.26 2.77
CA LEU A 253 -5.93 20.84 2.48
C LEU A 253 -6.18 20.56 0.99
N GLU A 254 -7.14 21.23 0.36
CA GLU A 254 -7.34 21.10 -1.09
C GLU A 254 -6.05 21.39 -1.85
N ALA A 255 -5.33 22.48 -1.51
CA ALA A 255 -4.07 22.83 -2.18
C ALA A 255 -3.01 21.74 -2.04
N ILE A 256 -2.91 21.09 -0.86
CA ILE A 256 -1.98 19.99 -0.63
C ILE A 256 -2.37 18.77 -1.47
N VAL A 257 -3.64 18.35 -1.43
CA VAL A 257 -4.13 17.21 -2.21
C VAL A 257 -3.93 17.44 -3.70
N MET A 258 -4.31 18.61 -4.20
CA MET A 258 -4.20 18.92 -5.63
C MET A 258 -2.75 19.07 -6.10
N LYS A 259 -1.81 19.52 -5.24
CA LYS A 259 -0.37 19.49 -5.52
C LYS A 259 0.13 18.04 -5.59
N ALA A 260 -0.29 17.17 -4.68
CA ALA A 260 0.15 15.78 -4.66
C ALA A 260 -0.27 15.02 -5.94
N VAL A 261 -1.48 15.27 -6.47
CA VAL A 261 -1.99 14.62 -7.69
C VAL A 261 -1.62 15.35 -8.99
N ASP A 262 -0.59 16.22 -8.98
CA ASP A 262 -0.12 16.82 -10.22
C ASP A 262 0.42 15.76 -11.18
N LEU A 263 0.14 15.90 -12.47
CA LEU A 263 0.63 14.98 -13.50
C LEU A 263 2.12 15.17 -13.77
N ASP A 264 2.61 16.41 -13.59
CA ASP A 264 4.02 16.69 -13.60
C ASP A 264 4.65 16.27 -12.26
N VAL A 265 5.62 15.39 -12.31
CA VAL A 265 6.34 14.88 -11.13
C VAL A 265 7.01 16.01 -10.35
N GLU A 266 7.59 16.98 -11.07
CA GLU A 266 8.26 18.15 -10.47
C GLU A 266 7.26 19.17 -9.88
N GLY A 267 5.99 19.09 -10.25
CA GLY A 267 4.91 19.88 -9.65
C GLY A 267 4.46 19.39 -8.28
N ARG A 268 4.81 18.15 -7.91
CA ARG A 268 4.45 17.51 -6.63
C ARG A 268 5.36 17.97 -5.49
N PHE A 269 5.18 17.40 -4.32
CA PHE A 269 6.15 17.48 -3.22
C PHE A 269 7.42 16.69 -3.59
N ALA A 270 8.58 17.21 -3.23
CA ALA A 270 9.85 16.57 -3.56
C ALA A 270 10.02 15.20 -2.86
N ASN A 271 9.46 15.05 -1.67
CA ASN A 271 9.50 13.83 -0.86
C ASN A 271 8.32 13.78 0.12
N ALA A 272 8.13 12.64 0.78
CA ALA A 272 7.04 12.44 1.73
C ALA A 272 7.17 13.35 2.96
N ARG A 273 8.37 13.68 3.41
CA ARG A 273 8.62 14.59 4.53
C ARG A 273 8.16 16.02 4.23
N GLU A 274 8.34 16.52 3.01
CA GLU A 274 7.83 17.83 2.59
C GLU A 274 6.29 17.87 2.64
N MET A 275 5.63 16.80 2.14
CA MET A 275 4.17 16.69 2.21
C MET A 275 3.68 16.60 3.66
N GLN A 276 4.35 15.82 4.50
CA GLN A 276 4.05 15.72 5.93
C GLN A 276 4.11 17.08 6.62
N THR A 277 5.18 17.83 6.40
CA THR A 277 5.35 19.17 6.97
C THR A 277 4.23 20.14 6.52
N ALA A 278 3.80 20.04 5.26
CA ALA A 278 2.69 20.85 4.77
C ALA A 278 1.35 20.46 5.44
N LEU A 279 1.11 19.18 5.69
CA LEU A 279 -0.07 18.70 6.42
C LEU A 279 -0.06 19.13 7.90
N GLU A 280 1.07 19.00 8.58
CA GLU A 280 1.26 19.44 9.98
C GLU A 280 1.09 20.96 10.15
N GLY A 281 1.36 21.72 9.09
CA GLY A 281 1.18 23.17 9.06
C GLY A 281 -0.28 23.63 8.89
N LEU A 282 -1.23 22.73 8.70
CA LEU A 282 -2.65 23.07 8.66
C LEU A 282 -3.16 23.38 10.07
N HIS A 283 -3.85 24.50 10.20
CA HIS A 283 -4.54 24.87 11.43
C HIS A 283 -5.96 24.27 11.37
N LEU A 284 -6.11 23.05 11.85
CA LEU A 284 -7.37 22.31 11.91
C LEU A 284 -8.06 22.48 13.24
#